data_2d7b072f614834ac6cbe24c2f46a4dfa
#
_entry.id   2d7b072f614834ac6cbe24c2f46a4dfa
#
_cell.length_a   1.000
_cell.length_b   1.000
_cell.length_c   1.000
_cell.angle_alpha   90.00
_cell.angle_beta   90.00
_cell.angle_gamma   90.00
#
_symmetry.space_group_name_H-M   'P 1'
#
loop_
_entity.id
_entity.type
_entity.pdbx_description
1 polymer ?
#
loop_
_entity_poly.entity_id
_entity_poly.type
_entity_poly.pdbx_seq_one_letter_code
_entity_poly.pdbx_strand_id
1 'polypeptide(L)'
;MKKLLLLSCLLCASLCAVAQDANFYIYLCLGQSNMEGNARYEAQDTLVDARFQVLAAVDNKELGRVKGEWYPARAPLCRPNTGLTPADYFGRTLVENL
;
A
#
# COMPACT_ATOMS: atom_id res chain seq x y z
N MET A 1 5.64 -6.58 43.81
CA MET A 1 5.35 -5.48 42.85
C MET A 1 6.28 -5.45 41.66
N LYS A 2 7.59 -5.48 41.84
CA LYS A 2 8.55 -5.45 40.71
C LYS A 2 8.42 -6.65 39.77
N LYS A 3 8.10 -7.85 40.25
CA LYS A 3 7.90 -9.08 39.45
C LYS A 3 6.63 -9.01 38.60
N LEU A 4 5.55 -8.40 39.09
CA LEU A 4 4.29 -8.20 38.37
C LEU A 4 4.45 -7.16 37.25
N LEU A 5 5.22 -6.11 37.45
CA LEU A 5 5.53 -5.09 36.46
C LEU A 5 6.33 -5.68 35.31
N LEU A 6 7.33 -6.50 35.61
CA LEU A 6 8.17 -7.18 34.62
C LEU A 6 7.36 -8.17 33.79
N LEU A 7 6.47 -8.92 34.40
CA LEU A 7 5.58 -9.86 33.71
C LEU A 7 4.61 -9.13 32.79
N SER A 8 4.07 -7.99 33.24
CA SER A 8 3.18 -7.14 32.44
C SER A 8 3.90 -6.56 31.21
N CYS A 9 5.14 -6.09 31.36
CA CYS A 9 5.95 -5.59 30.25
C CYS A 9 6.27 -6.68 29.23
N LEU A 10 6.60 -7.90 29.69
CA LEU A 10 6.85 -9.06 28.82
C LEU A 10 5.60 -9.46 28.04
N LEU A 11 4.44 -9.43 28.67
CA LEU A 11 3.16 -9.75 28.02
C LEU A 11 2.81 -8.70 26.95
N CYS A 12 3.01 -7.42 27.24
CA CYS A 12 2.80 -6.34 26.27
C CYS A 12 3.76 -6.44 25.08
N ALA A 13 5.02 -6.77 25.30
CA ALA A 13 6.01 -6.99 24.25
C ALA A 13 5.64 -8.17 23.35
N SER A 14 5.11 -9.25 23.91
CA SER A 14 4.64 -10.42 23.15
C SER A 14 3.44 -10.09 22.27
N LEU A 15 2.50 -9.29 22.76
CA LEU A 15 1.33 -8.85 22.00
C LEU A 15 1.72 -7.93 20.84
N CYS A 16 2.71 -7.05 21.02
CA CYS A 16 3.25 -6.20 19.95
C CYS A 16 3.96 -7.01 18.86
N ALA A 17 4.62 -8.11 19.20
CA ALA A 17 5.32 -8.97 18.23
C ALA A 17 4.39 -9.69 17.25
N VAL A 18 3.11 -9.86 17.58
CA VAL A 18 2.09 -10.53 16.73
C VAL A 18 1.45 -9.57 15.72
N ALA A 19 1.77 -8.27 15.79
CA ALA A 19 1.13 -7.23 14.96
C ALA A 19 1.66 -7.16 13.51
N GLN A 20 2.74 -7.89 13.16
CA GLN A 20 3.30 -7.91 11.81
C GLN A 20 2.77 -9.11 11.02
N ASP A 21 2.26 -8.84 9.81
CA ASP A 21 1.90 -9.88 8.84
C ASP A 21 3.12 -10.20 7.98
N ALA A 22 3.69 -11.39 8.15
CA ALA A 22 4.86 -11.84 7.41
C ALA A 22 4.60 -12.02 5.91
N ASN A 23 3.33 -12.09 5.49
CA ASN A 23 2.92 -12.25 4.10
C ASN A 23 2.49 -10.94 3.44
N PHE A 24 2.62 -9.82 4.14
CA PHE A 24 2.32 -8.49 3.61
C PHE A 24 3.61 -7.78 3.24
N TYR A 25 3.88 -7.70 1.94
CA TYR A 25 5.09 -7.06 1.40
C TYR A 25 4.81 -5.60 1.05
N ILE A 26 5.65 -4.70 1.55
CA ILE A 26 5.53 -3.26 1.29
C ILE A 26 6.67 -2.82 0.39
N TYR A 27 6.33 -2.12 -0.70
CA TYR A 27 7.29 -1.55 -1.65
C TYR A 27 7.13 -0.03 -1.63
N LEU A 28 8.23 0.67 -1.41
CA LEU A 28 8.27 2.12 -1.45
C LEU A 28 8.76 2.57 -2.83
N CYS A 29 7.86 3.16 -3.61
CA CYS A 29 8.16 3.64 -4.95
C CYS A 29 8.56 5.11 -4.88
N LEU A 30 9.81 5.40 -5.16
CA LEU A 30 10.37 6.75 -5.10
C LEU A 30 10.79 7.22 -6.50
N GLY A 31 10.69 8.51 -6.73
CA GLY A 31 11.08 9.12 -7.98
C GLY A 31 10.52 10.52 -8.13
N GLN A 32 10.43 10.96 -9.37
CA GLN A 32 9.84 12.25 -9.72
C GLN A 32 8.69 12.03 -10.72
N SER A 33 8.49 12.91 -11.67
CA SER A 33 7.32 12.94 -12.56
C SER A 33 6.95 11.59 -13.22
N ASN A 34 7.95 10.82 -13.67
CA ASN A 34 7.68 9.51 -14.28
C ASN A 34 7.18 8.47 -13.27
N MET A 35 7.65 8.51 -12.04
CA MET A 35 7.15 7.64 -10.97
C MET A 35 5.81 8.12 -10.42
N GLU A 36 5.52 9.42 -10.47
CA GLU A 36 4.22 9.99 -10.11
C GLU A 36 3.13 9.48 -11.06
N GLY A 37 3.42 9.41 -12.37
CA GLY A 37 2.55 8.85 -13.38
C GLY A 37 2.10 9.83 -14.44
N ASN A 38 2.73 9.78 -15.61
CA ASN A 38 2.43 10.64 -16.74
C ASN A 38 1.78 9.90 -17.90
N ALA A 39 1.81 8.58 -17.91
CA ALA A 39 1.27 7.78 -18.99
C ALA A 39 -0.26 7.68 -18.89
N ARG A 40 -0.92 7.76 -20.01
CA ARG A 40 -2.36 7.59 -20.10
C ARG A 40 -2.75 6.16 -19.73
N TYR A 41 -3.76 5.98 -18.88
CA TYR A 41 -4.30 4.66 -18.60
C TYR A 41 -5.61 4.41 -19.33
N GLU A 42 -5.89 3.15 -19.61
CA GLU A 42 -7.08 2.66 -20.26
C GLU A 42 -7.93 1.82 -19.30
N ALA A 43 -9.07 1.33 -19.76
CA ALA A 43 -10.01 0.59 -18.92
C ALA A 43 -9.36 -0.64 -18.26
N GLN A 44 -8.52 -1.40 -18.97
CA GLN A 44 -7.83 -2.57 -18.42
C GLN A 44 -6.85 -2.21 -17.30
N ASP A 45 -6.33 -1.00 -17.30
CA ASP A 45 -5.37 -0.53 -16.29
C ASP A 45 -6.05 -0.20 -14.96
N THR A 46 -7.38 -0.16 -14.92
CA THR A 46 -8.15 0.06 -13.71
C THR A 46 -8.58 -1.23 -13.02
N LEU A 47 -8.40 -2.38 -13.68
CA LEU A 47 -8.73 -3.69 -13.13
C LEU A 47 -7.49 -4.26 -12.41
N VAL A 48 -7.61 -4.51 -11.14
CA VAL A 48 -6.50 -5.01 -10.31
C VAL A 48 -6.94 -6.16 -9.41
N ASP A 49 -6.00 -7.04 -9.11
CA ASP A 49 -6.19 -8.08 -8.11
C ASP A 49 -6.29 -7.44 -6.71
N ALA A 50 -7.21 -7.92 -5.89
CA ALA A 50 -7.43 -7.40 -4.54
C ALA A 50 -6.18 -7.48 -3.64
N ARG A 51 -5.24 -8.36 -3.95
CA ARG A 51 -3.98 -8.49 -3.22
C ARG A 51 -2.99 -7.36 -3.52
N PHE A 52 -3.18 -6.66 -4.66
CA PHE A 52 -2.37 -5.49 -5.00
C PHE A 52 -3.02 -4.25 -4.41
N GLN A 53 -2.40 -3.71 -3.37
CA GLN A 53 -2.92 -2.57 -2.60
C GLN A 53 -2.02 -1.36 -2.74
N VAL A 54 -2.61 -0.18 -2.62
CA VAL A 54 -1.89 1.10 -2.57
C VAL A 54 -2.25 1.83 -1.28
N LEU A 55 -1.24 2.37 -0.62
CA LEU A 55 -1.46 3.31 0.50
C LEU A 55 -1.68 4.70 -0.08
N ALA A 56 -2.83 5.29 0.17
CA ALA A 56 -3.13 6.64 -0.30
C ALA A 56 -2.25 7.67 0.40
N ALA A 57 -1.35 8.29 -0.35
CA ALA A 57 -0.47 9.35 0.14
C ALA A 57 -1.19 10.70 0.24
N VAL A 58 -2.27 10.86 -0.49
CA VAL A 58 -3.15 12.05 -0.50
C VAL A 58 -4.59 11.60 -0.71
N ASP A 59 -5.53 12.48 -0.40
CA ASP A 59 -6.93 12.25 -0.71
C ASP A 59 -7.17 12.22 -2.22
N ASN A 60 -8.08 11.34 -2.66
CA ASN A 60 -8.56 11.29 -4.03
C ASN A 60 -10.08 11.07 -4.00
N LYS A 61 -10.83 12.12 -4.15
CA LYS A 61 -12.30 12.10 -4.05
C LYS A 61 -12.94 11.29 -5.18
N GLU A 62 -12.39 11.34 -6.37
CA GLU A 62 -12.92 10.59 -7.54
C GLU A 62 -12.87 9.08 -7.31
N LEU A 63 -11.85 8.59 -6.64
CA LEU A 63 -11.68 7.18 -6.32
C LEU A 63 -12.13 6.82 -4.90
N GLY A 64 -12.64 7.79 -4.15
CA GLY A 64 -13.07 7.59 -2.77
C GLY A 64 -11.92 7.28 -1.82
N ARG A 65 -10.71 7.77 -2.09
CA ARG A 65 -9.53 7.51 -1.27
C ARG A 65 -9.31 8.60 -0.22
N VAL A 66 -8.97 8.16 0.97
CA VAL A 66 -8.58 9.02 2.09
C VAL A 66 -7.11 8.77 2.40
N LYS A 67 -6.33 9.84 2.55
CA LYS A 67 -4.91 9.77 2.92
C LYS A 67 -4.69 8.85 4.11
N GLY A 68 -3.72 7.96 4.01
CA GLY A 68 -3.32 7.05 5.07
C GLY A 68 -4.06 5.72 5.10
N GLU A 69 -5.02 5.49 4.19
CA GLU A 69 -5.79 4.27 4.09
C GLU A 69 -5.32 3.43 2.89
N TRP A 70 -5.54 2.12 2.97
CA TRP A 70 -5.19 1.16 1.91
C TRP A 70 -6.38 0.89 1.01
N TYR A 71 -6.12 0.79 -0.30
CA TYR A 71 -7.12 0.53 -1.33
C TYR A 71 -6.58 -0.42 -2.40
N PRO A 72 -7.45 -1.13 -3.14
CA PRO A 72 -7.01 -1.81 -4.36
C PRO A 72 -6.29 -0.82 -5.28
N ALA A 73 -5.16 -1.23 -5.83
CA ALA A 73 -4.22 -0.35 -6.55
C ALA A 73 -4.69 0.00 -7.98
N ARG A 74 -5.85 0.60 -8.09
CA ARG A 74 -6.41 1.14 -9.34
C ARG A 74 -5.66 2.40 -9.74
N ALA A 75 -5.30 2.53 -11.01
CA ALA A 75 -4.69 3.77 -11.50
C ALA A 75 -5.64 4.96 -11.35
N PRO A 76 -5.17 6.16 -11.05
CA PRO A 76 -3.81 6.54 -10.74
C PRO A 76 -3.40 6.16 -9.31
N LEU A 77 -2.14 5.78 -9.10
CA LEU A 77 -1.66 5.36 -7.77
C LEU A 77 -1.22 6.54 -6.91
N CYS A 78 -0.63 7.56 -7.50
CA CYS A 78 0.01 8.64 -6.75
C CYS A 78 -0.99 9.67 -6.21
N ARG A 79 -1.61 10.44 -7.09
CA ARG A 79 -2.53 11.53 -6.72
C ARG A 79 -3.55 11.78 -7.84
N PRO A 80 -4.63 12.56 -7.58
CA PRO A 80 -5.57 12.94 -8.65
C PRO A 80 -4.88 13.58 -9.84
N ASN A 81 -5.45 13.36 -11.03
CA ASN A 81 -4.97 13.94 -12.30
C ASN A 81 -3.56 13.47 -12.72
N THR A 82 -3.17 12.28 -12.27
CA THR A 82 -1.97 11.59 -12.76
C THR A 82 -2.37 10.38 -13.60
N GLY A 83 -1.40 9.63 -14.11
CA GLY A 83 -1.63 8.47 -14.96
C GLY A 83 -0.92 7.21 -14.46
N LEU A 84 -0.56 6.33 -15.41
CA LEU A 84 0.19 5.13 -15.12
C LEU A 84 1.62 5.44 -14.68
N THR A 85 2.10 4.68 -13.72
CA THR A 85 3.47 4.67 -13.23
C THR A 85 4.08 3.28 -13.44
N PRO A 86 5.40 3.15 -13.41
CA PRO A 86 6.03 1.82 -13.41
C PRO A 86 5.55 0.90 -12.29
N ALA A 87 5.09 1.48 -11.17
CA ALA A 87 4.57 0.73 -10.03
C ALA A 87 3.29 -0.06 -10.36
N ASP A 88 2.48 0.41 -11.30
CA ASP A 88 1.22 -0.26 -11.68
C ASP A 88 1.46 -1.70 -12.16
N TYR A 89 2.33 -1.89 -13.12
CA TYR A 89 2.61 -3.22 -13.68
C TYR A 89 3.66 -3.99 -12.90
N PHE A 90 4.52 -3.31 -12.17
CA PHE A 90 5.40 -3.95 -11.19
C PHE A 90 4.58 -4.70 -10.14
N GLY A 91 3.59 -4.05 -9.54
CA GLY A 91 2.73 -4.67 -8.53
C GLY A 91 1.86 -5.79 -9.10
N ARG A 92 1.30 -5.61 -10.29
CA ARG A 92 0.53 -6.65 -10.98
C ARG A 92 1.36 -7.90 -11.24
N THR A 93 2.57 -7.73 -11.76
CA THR A 93 3.48 -8.84 -12.05
C THR A 93 3.87 -9.60 -10.79
N LEU A 94 4.14 -8.89 -9.70
CA LEU A 94 4.43 -9.52 -8.42
C LEU A 94 3.26 -10.39 -7.95
N VAL A 95 2.06 -9.85 -7.95
CA VAL A 95 0.86 -10.56 -7.48
C VAL A 95 0.56 -11.81 -8.32
N GLU A 96 0.74 -11.74 -9.63
CA GLU A 96 0.56 -12.88 -10.54
C GLU A 96 1.53 -14.03 -10.28
N ASN A 97 2.69 -13.75 -9.69
CA ASN A 97 3.78 -14.70 -9.47
C ASN A 97 3.97 -15.09 -7.99
N LEU A 98 3.13 -14.63 -7.11
CA LEU A 98 3.19 -14.95 -5.68
C LEU A 98 2.19 -16.01 -5.24
#